data_dea203c12e25a4814ef173158faf3e0d
#
_entry.id   dea203c12e25a4814ef173158faf3e0d
#
_cell.length_a   1.000
_cell.length_b   1.000
_cell.length_c   1.000
_cell.angle_alpha   90.00
_cell.angle_beta   90.00
_cell.angle_gamma   90.00
#
_symmetry.space_group_name_H-M   'P 1'
#
loop_
_entity.id
_entity.type
_entity.pdbx_description
1 polymer ?
#
loop_
_entity_poly.entity_id
_entity_poly.type
_entity_poly.pdbx_seq_one_letter_code
_entity_poly.pdbx_strand_id
1 'polypeptide(L)'
;FTLATMDDELPSGHSPAYFAIWNQPVLPTNLTWRDDPVSLAGHPFFFLAHEVAHQWWGQAIGWKNYHEQWLSEGLAQYFAALYAGHDRGPETERRMFLQMRGSAQDLSKYGPVHLGYRLGHVQGDARIFRGLVYNKAAVVLHMLRRFIGEDVFAKGIRRFYRDNRFQKAGTGDLRQALEAESGQPLERFLERWIHGFTLPELKLSWRMADATHVTVRVEQLGDTFDLPLTVTLRLDGGQQEQVTLLITTKVHETTIPVEGVVQRVDTRDDMSLVTIRR
;
A
#
# COMPACT_ATOMS: atom_id res chain seq x y z
N PHE A 1 -5.28 -0.66 28.13
CA PHE A 1 -5.71 -1.43 26.96
C PHE A 1 -5.87 -2.90 27.36
N THR A 2 -7.00 -3.51 26.99
CA THR A 2 -7.32 -4.91 27.29
C THR A 2 -7.32 -5.72 26.00
N LEU A 3 -6.63 -6.85 25.99
CA LEU A 3 -6.67 -7.82 24.90
C LEU A 3 -7.41 -9.07 25.41
N ALA A 4 -8.50 -9.45 24.75
CA ALA A 4 -9.18 -10.72 24.97
C ALA A 4 -8.93 -11.63 23.78
N THR A 5 -8.57 -12.88 24.06
CA THR A 5 -8.46 -13.93 23.04
C THR A 5 -9.69 -14.81 23.09
N MET A 6 -10.23 -15.14 21.95
CA MET A 6 -11.33 -16.10 21.81
C MET A 6 -10.85 -17.28 20.97
N ASP A 7 -11.27 -18.47 21.39
CA ASP A 7 -11.00 -19.70 20.64
C ASP A 7 -12.07 -19.84 19.55
N ASP A 8 -11.71 -19.51 18.33
CA ASP A 8 -12.56 -19.66 17.16
C ASP A 8 -11.71 -20.18 15.98
N GLU A 9 -12.33 -20.97 15.13
CA GLU A 9 -11.66 -21.56 13.96
C GLU A 9 -11.34 -20.52 12.88
N LEU A 10 -12.05 -19.39 12.84
CA LEU A 10 -11.87 -18.35 11.84
C LEU A 10 -11.05 -17.19 12.38
N PRO A 11 -9.98 -16.77 11.66
CA PRO A 11 -9.24 -15.57 12.00
C PRO A 11 -10.15 -14.36 11.87
N SER A 12 -10.41 -13.70 12.97
CA SER A 12 -11.13 -12.44 13.00
C SER A 12 -10.70 -11.62 14.21
N GLY A 13 -10.98 -10.33 14.19
CA GLY A 13 -10.72 -9.43 15.28
C GLY A 13 -11.77 -8.33 15.34
N HIS A 14 -11.86 -7.68 16.47
CA HIS A 14 -12.69 -6.49 16.65
C HIS A 14 -12.07 -5.60 17.72
N SER A 15 -11.91 -4.32 17.42
CA SER A 15 -11.19 -3.38 18.27
C SER A 15 -12.02 -2.17 18.66
N PRO A 16 -12.92 -2.29 19.65
CA PRO A 16 -13.48 -1.09 20.28
C PRO A 16 -12.40 -0.31 21.04
N ALA A 17 -12.70 0.94 21.40
CA ALA A 17 -11.75 1.79 22.09
C ALA A 17 -11.23 1.16 23.38
N TYR A 18 -9.90 1.17 23.55
CA TYR A 18 -9.16 0.61 24.69
C TYR A 18 -9.25 -0.91 24.87
N PHE A 19 -9.84 -1.61 23.89
CA PHE A 19 -10.06 -3.05 23.95
C PHE A 19 -9.86 -3.68 22.58
N ALA A 20 -9.34 -4.88 22.51
CA ALA A 20 -9.35 -5.69 21.30
C ALA A 20 -9.77 -7.13 21.63
N ILE A 21 -10.63 -7.67 20.79
CA ILE A 21 -10.97 -9.09 20.76
C ILE A 21 -10.21 -9.70 19.58
N TRP A 22 -9.58 -10.83 19.80
CA TRP A 22 -8.88 -11.56 18.77
C TRP A 22 -9.28 -13.04 18.80
N ASN A 23 -9.83 -13.52 17.70
CA ASN A 23 -10.35 -14.88 17.58
C ASN A 23 -9.28 -15.92 17.27
N GLN A 24 -8.04 -15.69 17.67
CA GLN A 24 -6.93 -16.61 17.43
C GLN A 24 -6.11 -16.80 18.67
N PRO A 25 -5.56 -17.99 18.90
CA PRO A 25 -4.56 -18.15 19.94
C PRO A 25 -3.39 -17.21 19.66
N VAL A 26 -2.85 -16.61 20.70
CA VAL A 26 -1.68 -15.72 20.62
C VAL A 26 -0.47 -16.45 20.01
N LEU A 27 -0.39 -17.77 20.22
CA LEU A 27 0.64 -18.61 19.62
C LEU A 27 0.20 -19.05 18.21
N PRO A 28 1.11 -19.02 17.22
CA PRO A 28 0.81 -19.48 15.88
C PRO A 28 0.49 -20.96 15.88
N THR A 29 -0.63 -21.32 15.28
CA THR A 29 -1.03 -22.71 15.04
C THR A 29 -1.24 -22.91 13.54
N ASN A 30 -1.34 -24.17 13.09
CA ASN A 30 -1.64 -24.48 11.70
C ASN A 30 -3.03 -23.99 11.26
N LEU A 31 -3.89 -23.57 12.20
CA LEU A 31 -5.22 -23.03 11.97
C LEU A 31 -5.23 -21.50 11.87
N THR A 32 -4.18 -20.85 12.35
CA THR A 32 -4.11 -19.40 12.58
C THR A 32 -4.34 -18.55 11.32
N TRP A 33 -4.24 -19.09 10.11
CA TRP A 33 -4.25 -18.31 8.87
C TRP A 33 -5.05 -18.95 7.73
N ARG A 34 -5.99 -19.81 8.06
CA ARG A 34 -6.68 -20.68 7.10
C ARG A 34 -7.35 -19.96 5.94
N ASP A 35 -7.92 -18.79 6.17
CA ASP A 35 -8.72 -18.07 5.18
C ASP A 35 -8.17 -16.66 4.87
N ASP A 36 -6.91 -16.39 5.22
CA ASP A 36 -6.29 -15.14 4.85
C ASP A 36 -5.93 -15.15 3.35
N PRO A 37 -6.58 -14.31 2.51
CA PRO A 37 -6.34 -14.28 1.07
C PRO A 37 -4.92 -13.83 0.72
N VAL A 38 -4.18 -13.25 1.68
CA VAL A 38 -2.81 -12.76 1.48
C VAL A 38 -1.77 -13.70 2.07
N SER A 39 -2.19 -14.75 2.79
CA SER A 39 -1.30 -15.74 3.40
C SER A 39 -0.17 -15.12 4.24
N LEU A 40 -0.55 -14.30 5.23
CA LEU A 40 0.41 -13.63 6.14
C LEU A 40 0.98 -14.56 7.21
N ALA A 41 0.93 -15.87 6.99
CA ALA A 41 1.33 -16.92 7.92
C ALA A 41 2.76 -16.82 8.46
N GLY A 42 3.63 -16.09 7.79
CA GLY A 42 5.01 -15.86 8.27
C GLY A 42 5.14 -14.84 9.39
N HIS A 43 4.05 -14.17 9.81
CA HIS A 43 4.07 -13.14 10.84
C HIS A 43 2.88 -13.28 11.80
N PRO A 44 3.02 -14.04 12.92
CA PRO A 44 1.91 -14.43 13.79
C PRO A 44 1.21 -13.23 14.48
N PHE A 45 1.89 -12.11 14.67
CA PHE A 45 1.34 -10.93 15.32
C PHE A 45 0.77 -9.89 14.34
N PHE A 46 0.69 -10.20 13.05
CA PHE A 46 0.18 -9.25 12.06
C PHE A 46 -1.26 -8.79 12.37
N PHE A 47 -2.16 -9.72 12.66
CA PHE A 47 -3.53 -9.39 13.02
C PHE A 47 -3.63 -8.64 14.35
N LEU A 48 -2.82 -9.02 15.34
CA LEU A 48 -2.78 -8.29 16.60
C LEU A 48 -2.32 -6.83 16.37
N ALA A 49 -1.29 -6.61 15.57
CA ALA A 49 -0.83 -5.28 15.22
C ALA A 49 -1.90 -4.49 14.46
N HIS A 50 -2.66 -5.14 13.57
CA HIS A 50 -3.80 -4.56 12.87
C HIS A 50 -4.88 -4.10 13.86
N GLU A 51 -5.30 -4.97 14.77
CA GLU A 51 -6.31 -4.65 15.78
C GLU A 51 -5.84 -3.54 16.75
N VAL A 52 -4.58 -3.54 17.13
CA VAL A 52 -4.00 -2.46 17.94
C VAL A 52 -4.00 -1.14 17.17
N ALA A 53 -3.68 -1.14 15.87
CA ALA A 53 -3.66 0.06 15.05
C ALA A 53 -5.06 0.72 14.95
N HIS A 54 -6.14 -0.05 15.06
CA HIS A 54 -7.49 0.49 15.10
C HIS A 54 -7.73 1.44 16.27
N GLN A 55 -6.94 1.44 17.34
CA GLN A 55 -7.06 2.42 18.43
C GLN A 55 -6.84 3.86 17.94
N TRP A 56 -6.04 4.03 16.88
CA TRP A 56 -5.86 5.32 16.19
C TRP A 56 -6.81 5.45 14.99
N TRP A 57 -6.85 4.43 14.14
CA TRP A 57 -7.54 4.40 12.85
C TRP A 57 -8.84 3.61 12.95
N GLY A 58 -9.94 4.29 13.18
CA GLY A 58 -11.26 3.72 13.42
C GLY A 58 -11.85 4.16 14.76
N GLN A 59 -11.04 4.17 15.85
CA GLN A 59 -11.50 4.58 17.17
C GLN A 59 -11.22 6.06 17.45
N ALA A 60 -9.95 6.48 17.45
CA ALA A 60 -9.61 7.88 17.67
C ALA A 60 -10.02 8.77 16.48
N ILE A 61 -9.89 8.27 15.25
CA ILE A 61 -10.45 8.89 14.03
C ILE A 61 -11.48 7.93 13.44
N GLY A 62 -12.77 8.26 13.54
CA GLY A 62 -13.83 7.53 12.86
C GLY A 62 -13.92 7.91 11.37
N TRP A 63 -14.61 7.12 10.57
CA TRP A 63 -14.91 7.45 9.18
C TRP A 63 -16.24 8.20 9.03
N LYS A 64 -16.32 9.12 8.05
CA LYS A 64 -17.54 9.91 7.79
C LYS A 64 -18.71 9.04 7.33
N ASN A 65 -18.44 8.01 6.55
CA ASN A 65 -19.41 7.04 6.04
C ASN A 65 -18.70 5.76 5.59
N TYR A 66 -19.44 4.74 5.17
CA TYR A 66 -18.88 3.44 4.76
C TYR A 66 -17.91 3.50 3.54
N HIS A 67 -18.00 4.52 2.70
CA HIS A 67 -17.05 4.71 1.61
C HIS A 67 -15.67 5.12 2.12
N GLU A 68 -15.60 5.68 3.31
CA GLU A 68 -14.36 6.11 3.96
C GLU A 68 -13.78 5.05 4.93
N GLN A 69 -14.41 3.88 5.03
CA GLN A 69 -13.96 2.81 5.92
C GLN A 69 -12.52 2.36 5.62
N TRP A 70 -12.05 2.52 4.38
CA TRP A 70 -10.69 2.23 3.99
C TRP A 70 -9.63 3.00 4.80
N LEU A 71 -9.98 4.18 5.34
CA LEU A 71 -9.10 4.93 6.23
C LEU A 71 -8.84 4.20 7.54
N SER A 72 -9.81 3.45 8.04
CA SER A 72 -9.62 2.59 9.20
C SER A 72 -8.85 1.32 8.83
N GLU A 73 -9.42 0.52 7.94
CA GLU A 73 -8.89 -0.80 7.62
C GLU A 73 -7.57 -0.74 6.85
N GLY A 74 -7.47 0.18 5.88
CA GLY A 74 -6.25 0.36 5.08
C GLY A 74 -5.09 0.89 5.90
N LEU A 75 -5.31 1.86 6.80
CA LEU A 75 -4.27 2.34 7.71
C LEU A 75 -3.89 1.27 8.73
N ALA A 76 -4.85 0.54 9.31
CA ALA A 76 -4.54 -0.55 10.23
C ALA A 76 -3.70 -1.64 9.55
N GLN A 77 -4.08 -2.04 8.34
CA GLN A 77 -3.34 -3.01 7.53
C GLN A 77 -1.93 -2.51 7.17
N TYR A 78 -1.82 -1.24 6.79
CA TYR A 78 -0.55 -0.60 6.48
C TYR A 78 0.39 -0.57 7.69
N PHE A 79 -0.09 -0.13 8.86
CA PHE A 79 0.72 -0.08 10.08
C PHE A 79 1.08 -1.47 10.61
N ALA A 80 0.22 -2.47 10.41
CA ALA A 80 0.56 -3.86 10.71
C ALA A 80 1.75 -4.38 9.86
N ALA A 81 1.80 -3.99 8.57
CA ALA A 81 2.94 -4.32 7.71
C ALA A 81 4.23 -3.62 8.14
N LEU A 82 4.15 -2.34 8.54
CA LEU A 82 5.30 -1.62 9.10
C LEU A 82 5.79 -2.25 10.41
N TYR A 83 4.86 -2.65 11.29
CA TYR A 83 5.21 -3.36 12.52
C TYR A 83 5.91 -4.68 12.22
N ALA A 84 5.44 -5.44 11.23
CA ALA A 84 6.09 -6.67 10.79
C ALA A 84 7.54 -6.42 10.33
N GLY A 85 7.77 -5.32 9.63
CA GLY A 85 9.12 -4.88 9.24
C GLY A 85 9.99 -4.48 10.43
N HIS A 86 9.42 -3.79 11.41
CA HIS A 86 10.11 -3.43 12.64
C HIS A 86 10.51 -4.67 13.47
N ASP A 87 9.61 -5.65 13.60
CA ASP A 87 9.81 -6.87 14.38
C ASP A 87 10.75 -7.88 13.70
N ARG A 88 10.65 -8.04 12.38
CA ARG A 88 11.31 -9.11 11.62
C ARG A 88 12.22 -8.65 10.49
N GLY A 89 12.42 -7.34 10.39
CA GLY A 89 13.31 -6.73 9.39
C GLY A 89 12.64 -6.36 8.06
N PRO A 90 13.32 -5.56 7.23
CA PRO A 90 12.76 -4.92 6.03
C PRO A 90 12.30 -5.92 4.95
N GLU A 91 12.91 -7.09 4.87
CA GLU A 91 12.46 -8.11 3.91
C GLU A 91 11.08 -8.69 4.29
N THR A 92 10.74 -8.70 5.58
CA THR A 92 9.40 -9.09 6.03
C THR A 92 8.37 -8.03 5.63
N GLU A 93 8.66 -6.72 5.83
CA GLU A 93 7.82 -5.62 5.34
C GLU A 93 7.60 -5.74 3.83
N ARG A 94 8.68 -5.88 3.07
CA ARG A 94 8.63 -6.04 1.63
C ARG A 94 7.73 -7.21 1.20
N ARG A 95 7.89 -8.36 1.82
CA ARG A 95 7.08 -9.55 1.55
C ARG A 95 5.59 -9.31 1.85
N MET A 96 5.25 -8.63 2.96
CA MET A 96 3.87 -8.29 3.28
C MET A 96 3.26 -7.41 2.18
N PHE A 97 3.94 -6.36 1.75
CA PHE A 97 3.45 -5.49 0.68
C PHE A 97 3.35 -6.21 -0.67
N LEU A 98 4.26 -7.11 -1.01
CA LEU A 98 4.17 -7.91 -2.24
C LEU A 98 2.95 -8.86 -2.23
N GLN A 99 2.64 -9.48 -1.10
CA GLN A 99 1.45 -10.32 -0.96
C GLN A 99 0.17 -9.49 -1.08
N MET A 100 0.08 -8.36 -0.37
CA MET A 100 -1.05 -7.44 -0.49
C MET A 100 -1.20 -6.89 -1.91
N ARG A 101 -0.07 -6.57 -2.59
CA ARG A 101 -0.07 -6.14 -3.98
C ARG A 101 -0.67 -7.19 -4.92
N GLY A 102 -0.29 -8.45 -4.79
CA GLY A 102 -0.86 -9.55 -5.57
C GLY A 102 -2.38 -9.61 -5.43
N SER A 103 -2.88 -9.64 -4.20
CA SER A 103 -4.31 -9.61 -3.91
C SER A 103 -5.00 -8.35 -4.50
N ALA A 104 -4.38 -7.18 -4.35
CA ALA A 104 -4.92 -5.92 -4.88
C ALA A 104 -4.99 -5.93 -6.42
N GLN A 105 -3.99 -6.47 -7.09
CA GLN A 105 -3.99 -6.59 -8.57
C GLN A 105 -5.11 -7.50 -9.05
N ASP A 106 -5.27 -8.66 -8.43
CA ASP A 106 -6.29 -9.65 -8.81
C ASP A 106 -7.73 -9.12 -8.61
N LEU A 107 -7.94 -8.36 -7.52
CA LEU A 107 -9.26 -7.92 -7.10
C LEU A 107 -9.63 -6.50 -7.57
N SER A 108 -8.69 -5.70 -8.07
CA SER A 108 -8.98 -4.33 -8.57
C SER A 108 -10.03 -4.32 -9.68
N LYS A 109 -10.16 -5.38 -10.47
CA LYS A 109 -11.18 -5.51 -11.54
C LYS A 109 -12.62 -5.41 -11.04
N TYR A 110 -12.87 -5.67 -9.77
CA TYR A 110 -14.22 -5.61 -9.18
C TYR A 110 -14.66 -4.18 -8.85
N GLY A 111 -13.74 -3.23 -8.72
CA GLY A 111 -14.08 -1.84 -8.53
C GLY A 111 -13.08 -1.05 -7.67
N PRO A 112 -13.44 0.19 -7.31
CA PRO A 112 -12.60 1.08 -6.54
C PRO A 112 -12.60 0.76 -5.04
N VAL A 113 -11.57 1.24 -4.34
CA VAL A 113 -11.40 1.08 -2.89
C VAL A 113 -12.60 1.62 -2.11
N HIS A 114 -13.05 2.83 -2.44
CA HIS A 114 -14.14 3.51 -1.72
C HIS A 114 -15.51 2.81 -1.82
N LEU A 115 -15.68 1.89 -2.78
CA LEU A 115 -16.87 1.05 -2.92
C LEU A 115 -16.65 -0.38 -2.41
N GLY A 116 -15.46 -0.73 -1.92
CA GLY A 116 -15.10 -2.10 -1.61
C GLY A 116 -16.03 -2.79 -0.61
N TYR A 117 -16.50 -2.08 0.43
CA TYR A 117 -17.51 -2.61 1.35
C TYR A 117 -18.78 -3.05 0.63
N ARG A 118 -19.35 -2.16 -0.20
CA ARG A 118 -20.57 -2.44 -0.96
C ARG A 118 -20.35 -3.55 -1.99
N LEU A 119 -19.22 -3.53 -2.67
CA LEU A 119 -18.88 -4.52 -3.70
C LEU A 119 -18.74 -5.92 -3.11
N GLY A 120 -18.05 -6.09 -1.99
CA GLY A 120 -17.95 -7.37 -1.30
C GLY A 120 -19.32 -7.90 -0.86
N HIS A 121 -20.17 -7.03 -0.33
CA HIS A 121 -21.51 -7.39 0.08
C HIS A 121 -22.44 -7.78 -1.09
N VAL A 122 -22.45 -6.98 -2.16
CA VAL A 122 -23.29 -7.25 -3.35
C VAL A 122 -22.86 -8.52 -4.07
N GLN A 123 -21.56 -8.79 -4.12
CA GLN A 123 -21.02 -10.01 -4.76
C GLN A 123 -21.07 -11.24 -3.84
N GLY A 124 -21.37 -11.06 -2.54
CA GLY A 124 -21.35 -12.15 -1.56
C GLY A 124 -19.95 -12.75 -1.38
N ASP A 125 -18.88 -11.98 -1.62
CA ASP A 125 -17.49 -12.43 -1.54
C ASP A 125 -16.67 -11.48 -0.66
N ALA A 126 -16.39 -11.89 0.57
CA ALA A 126 -15.59 -11.14 1.53
C ALA A 126 -14.14 -10.89 1.05
N ARG A 127 -13.62 -11.71 0.12
CA ARG A 127 -12.28 -11.51 -0.44
C ARG A 127 -12.20 -10.20 -1.21
N ILE A 128 -13.28 -9.80 -1.91
CA ILE A 128 -13.36 -8.53 -2.63
C ILE A 128 -13.23 -7.36 -1.65
N PHE A 129 -14.00 -7.40 -0.56
CA PHE A 129 -13.90 -6.39 0.50
C PHE A 129 -12.49 -6.29 1.07
N ARG A 130 -11.93 -7.42 1.51
CA ARG A 130 -10.56 -7.47 2.06
C ARG A 130 -9.52 -7.03 1.03
N GLY A 131 -9.61 -7.48 -0.20
CA GLY A 131 -8.67 -7.13 -1.26
C GLY A 131 -8.67 -5.66 -1.61
N LEU A 132 -9.81 -5.00 -1.60
CA LEU A 132 -9.93 -3.58 -1.94
C LEU A 132 -9.71 -2.67 -0.74
N VAL A 133 -10.43 -2.88 0.36
CA VAL A 133 -10.46 -1.94 1.49
C VAL A 133 -9.25 -2.11 2.42
N TYR A 134 -8.69 -3.31 2.53
CA TYR A 134 -7.51 -3.61 3.34
C TYR A 134 -6.23 -3.59 2.48
N ASN A 135 -6.10 -4.55 1.56
CA ASN A 135 -4.84 -4.80 0.87
C ASN A 135 -4.51 -3.72 -0.15
N LYS A 136 -5.45 -3.38 -1.05
CA LYS A 136 -5.23 -2.32 -2.03
C LYS A 136 -5.02 -0.97 -1.34
N ALA A 137 -5.81 -0.66 -0.33
CA ALA A 137 -5.65 0.58 0.43
C ALA A 137 -4.28 0.67 1.11
N ALA A 138 -3.79 -0.39 1.75
CA ALA A 138 -2.46 -0.43 2.36
C ALA A 138 -1.33 -0.25 1.32
N VAL A 139 -1.45 -0.89 0.16
CA VAL A 139 -0.47 -0.73 -0.93
C VAL A 139 -0.50 0.69 -1.50
N VAL A 140 -1.68 1.30 -1.64
CA VAL A 140 -1.82 2.71 -2.08
C VAL A 140 -1.17 3.66 -1.07
N LEU A 141 -1.33 3.44 0.24
CA LEU A 141 -0.63 4.22 1.28
C LEU A 141 0.89 4.04 1.20
N HIS A 142 1.36 2.81 0.94
CA HIS A 142 2.79 2.55 0.71
C HIS A 142 3.32 3.26 -0.54
N MET A 143 2.56 3.23 -1.64
CA MET A 143 2.89 3.99 -2.85
C MET A 143 2.93 5.50 -2.57
N LEU A 144 1.97 6.02 -1.82
CA LEU A 144 1.90 7.43 -1.46
C LEU A 144 3.12 7.86 -0.61
N ARG A 145 3.52 7.04 0.40
CA ARG A 145 4.76 7.26 1.18
C ARG A 145 5.99 7.36 0.27
N ARG A 146 6.11 6.45 -0.70
CA ARG A 146 7.23 6.46 -1.66
C ARG A 146 7.16 7.64 -2.64
N PHE A 147 5.95 8.10 -2.95
CA PHE A 147 5.73 9.20 -3.89
C PHE A 147 6.06 10.57 -3.29
N ILE A 148 5.66 10.83 -2.03
CA ILE A 148 5.91 12.14 -1.37
C ILE A 148 7.15 12.14 -0.45
N GLY A 149 7.74 10.97 -0.21
CA GLY A 149 8.87 10.80 0.70
C GLY A 149 8.45 10.43 2.12
N GLU A 150 9.30 9.63 2.78
CA GLU A 150 8.99 9.03 4.08
C GLU A 150 8.71 10.04 5.18
N ASP A 151 9.60 11.02 5.36
CA ASP A 151 9.48 12.04 6.42
C ASP A 151 8.24 12.92 6.22
N VAL A 152 7.95 13.28 4.98
CA VAL A 152 6.79 14.08 4.61
C VAL A 152 5.51 13.29 4.87
N PHE A 153 5.47 12.03 4.45
CA PHE A 153 4.34 11.14 4.72
C PHE A 153 4.10 11.00 6.23
N ALA A 154 5.14 10.75 7.02
CA ALA A 154 5.03 10.61 8.47
C ALA A 154 4.51 11.90 9.14
N LYS A 155 4.95 13.08 8.69
CA LYS A 155 4.43 14.38 9.15
C LYS A 155 2.96 14.54 8.78
N GLY A 156 2.58 14.21 7.56
CA GLY A 156 1.21 14.28 7.07
C GLY A 156 0.25 13.36 7.85
N ILE A 157 0.65 12.12 8.14
CA ILE A 157 -0.13 11.19 8.98
C ILE A 157 -0.29 11.72 10.41
N ARG A 158 0.77 12.29 11.01
CA ARG A 158 0.68 12.91 12.34
C ARG A 158 -0.22 14.14 12.34
N ARG A 159 -0.18 14.97 11.27
CA ARG A 159 -1.10 16.09 11.07
C ARG A 159 -2.54 15.60 10.94
N PHE A 160 -2.78 14.59 10.09
CA PHE A 160 -4.10 14.01 9.92
C PHE A 160 -4.68 13.53 11.25
N TYR A 161 -3.88 12.82 12.07
CA TYR A 161 -4.29 12.38 13.40
C TYR A 161 -4.58 13.56 14.33
N ARG A 162 -3.68 14.53 14.44
CA ARG A 162 -3.82 15.67 15.34
C ARG A 162 -5.07 16.49 15.03
N ASP A 163 -5.32 16.72 13.74
CA ASP A 163 -6.38 17.62 13.28
C ASP A 163 -7.76 16.96 13.29
N ASN A 164 -7.83 15.61 13.28
CA ASN A 164 -9.08 14.85 13.21
C ASN A 164 -9.33 13.90 14.38
N ARG A 165 -8.48 13.88 15.41
CA ARG A 165 -8.70 12.99 16.56
C ARG A 165 -10.03 13.29 17.23
N PHE A 166 -10.75 12.21 17.58
CA PHE A 166 -12.08 12.22 18.19
C PHE A 166 -13.17 12.81 17.28
N GLN A 167 -12.94 12.79 15.99
CA GLN A 167 -13.87 13.21 14.96
C GLN A 167 -14.00 12.15 13.87
N LYS A 168 -14.92 12.39 12.93
CA LYS A 168 -15.06 11.60 11.71
C LYS A 168 -14.31 12.28 10.57
N ALA A 169 -13.48 11.53 9.86
CA ALA A 169 -12.69 12.01 8.73
C ALA A 169 -13.00 11.22 7.46
N GLY A 170 -12.62 11.79 6.33
CA GLY A 170 -12.72 11.20 5.00
C GLY A 170 -11.43 11.36 4.20
N THR A 171 -11.41 10.83 3.00
CA THR A 171 -10.28 10.89 2.05
C THR A 171 -9.80 12.33 1.82
N GLY A 172 -10.73 13.30 1.78
CA GLY A 172 -10.38 14.72 1.62
C GLY A 172 -9.57 15.29 2.79
N ASP A 173 -9.87 14.87 4.03
CA ASP A 173 -9.14 15.33 5.23
C ASP A 173 -7.72 14.76 5.25
N LEU A 174 -7.55 13.47 4.88
CA LEU A 174 -6.23 12.86 4.71
C LEU A 174 -5.42 13.58 3.61
N ARG A 175 -6.06 13.85 2.46
CA ARG A 175 -5.45 14.59 1.36
C ARG A 175 -4.92 15.95 1.83
N GLN A 176 -5.75 16.75 2.46
CA GLN A 176 -5.38 18.08 2.94
C GLN A 176 -4.20 18.04 3.92
N ALA A 177 -4.16 17.07 4.82
CA ALA A 177 -3.06 16.90 5.76
C ALA A 177 -1.74 16.57 5.05
N LEU A 178 -1.78 15.69 4.04
CA LEU A 178 -0.60 15.29 3.27
C LEU A 178 -0.14 16.39 2.31
N GLU A 179 -1.07 17.10 1.64
CA GLU A 179 -0.76 18.26 0.78
C GLU A 179 -0.12 19.41 1.57
N ALA A 180 -0.58 19.64 2.81
CA ALA A 180 0.00 20.66 3.68
C ALA A 180 1.46 20.39 4.08
N GLU A 181 1.87 19.12 4.16
CA GLU A 181 3.25 18.76 4.50
C GLU A 181 4.12 18.53 3.25
N SER A 182 3.54 18.08 2.12
CA SER A 182 4.28 17.81 0.89
C SER A 182 4.46 19.03 0.01
N GLY A 183 3.56 20.02 0.12
CA GLY A 183 3.52 21.18 -0.77
C GLY A 183 3.11 20.85 -2.22
N GLN A 184 2.63 19.64 -2.49
CA GLN A 184 2.24 19.20 -3.82
C GLN A 184 0.79 18.70 -3.86
N PRO A 185 0.05 18.87 -4.99
CA PRO A 185 -1.32 18.40 -5.10
C PRO A 185 -1.38 16.87 -5.17
N LEU A 186 -2.25 16.25 -4.38
CA LEU A 186 -2.46 14.80 -4.31
C LEU A 186 -3.85 14.37 -4.79
N GLU A 187 -4.65 15.32 -5.31
CA GLU A 187 -6.00 15.03 -5.77
C GLU A 187 -6.02 13.95 -6.86
N ARG A 188 -5.20 14.09 -7.92
CA ARG A 188 -5.12 13.09 -8.98
C ARG A 188 -4.64 11.73 -8.48
N PHE A 189 -3.68 11.71 -7.55
CA PHE A 189 -3.23 10.45 -6.93
C PHE A 189 -4.40 9.73 -6.27
N LEU A 190 -5.11 10.38 -5.34
CA LEU A 190 -6.21 9.75 -4.60
C LEU A 190 -7.41 9.45 -5.49
N GLU A 191 -7.73 10.33 -6.46
CA GLU A 191 -8.81 10.09 -7.41
C GLU A 191 -8.56 8.80 -8.22
N ARG A 192 -7.34 8.60 -8.71
CA ARG A 192 -7.01 7.41 -9.50
C ARG A 192 -6.89 6.13 -8.66
N TRP A 193 -6.34 6.22 -7.45
CA TRP A 193 -6.04 5.02 -6.66
C TRP A 193 -7.15 4.61 -5.69
N ILE A 194 -7.95 5.55 -5.19
CA ILE A 194 -9.04 5.29 -4.22
C ILE A 194 -10.41 5.29 -4.90
N HIS A 195 -10.67 6.26 -5.78
CA HIS A 195 -11.96 6.39 -6.48
C HIS A 195 -11.97 5.69 -7.84
N GLY A 196 -10.83 5.53 -8.47
CA GLY A 196 -10.64 4.71 -9.67
C GLY A 196 -10.37 3.23 -9.36
N PHE A 197 -10.52 2.38 -10.39
CA PHE A 197 -10.27 0.93 -10.25
C PHE A 197 -9.36 0.35 -11.34
N THR A 198 -9.19 1.04 -12.45
CA THR A 198 -8.22 0.63 -13.48
C THR A 198 -6.81 0.70 -12.93
N LEU A 199 -5.96 -0.23 -13.32
CA LEU A 199 -4.54 -0.21 -13.00
C LEU A 199 -3.75 0.26 -14.22
N PRO A 200 -2.68 1.07 -14.05
CA PRO A 200 -1.89 1.53 -15.17
C PRO A 200 -1.10 0.39 -15.82
N GLU A 201 -1.11 0.39 -17.15
CA GLU A 201 -0.22 -0.41 -17.96
C GLU A 201 0.92 0.49 -18.47
N LEU A 202 2.16 0.06 -18.20
CA LEU A 202 3.36 0.83 -18.52
C LEU A 202 4.19 0.13 -19.57
N LYS A 203 4.75 0.89 -20.50
CA LYS A 203 5.81 0.43 -21.40
C LYS A 203 7.13 1.02 -20.91
N LEU A 204 8.09 0.13 -20.61
CA LEU A 204 9.43 0.49 -20.17
C LEU A 204 10.41 0.29 -21.33
N SER A 205 11.23 1.29 -21.60
CA SER A 205 12.37 1.20 -22.51
C SER A 205 13.56 1.95 -21.92
N TRP A 206 14.76 1.56 -22.37
CA TRP A 206 15.99 2.18 -21.90
C TRP A 206 17.08 2.11 -22.98
N ARG A 207 18.08 2.98 -22.87
CA ARG A 207 19.28 2.98 -23.68
C ARG A 207 20.44 3.61 -22.93
N MET A 208 21.66 3.21 -23.19
CA MET A 208 22.81 3.99 -22.72
C MET A 208 22.80 5.34 -23.45
N ALA A 209 22.88 6.42 -22.70
CA ALA A 209 23.03 7.77 -23.23
C ALA A 209 24.51 8.03 -23.61
N ASP A 210 25.40 7.59 -22.73
CA ASP A 210 26.87 7.60 -22.91
C ASP A 210 27.50 6.50 -22.02
N ALA A 211 28.79 6.54 -21.79
CA ALA A 211 29.52 5.53 -21.01
C ALA A 211 29.15 5.52 -19.51
N THR A 212 28.56 6.59 -18.98
CA THR A 212 28.29 6.81 -17.58
C THR A 212 26.83 7.14 -17.27
N HIS A 213 25.96 7.11 -18.28
CA HIS A 213 24.54 7.44 -18.10
C HIS A 213 23.64 6.50 -18.87
N VAL A 214 22.53 6.12 -18.24
CA VAL A 214 21.42 5.39 -18.85
C VAL A 214 20.17 6.27 -18.90
N THR A 215 19.53 6.32 -20.05
CA THR A 215 18.21 6.96 -20.21
C THR A 215 17.14 5.89 -20.05
N VAL A 216 16.22 6.10 -19.11
CA VAL A 216 15.04 5.26 -18.88
C VAL A 216 13.82 6.03 -19.29
N ARG A 217 12.96 5.43 -20.12
CA ARG A 217 11.70 5.99 -20.59
C ARG A 217 10.55 5.08 -20.18
N VAL A 218 9.58 5.67 -19.52
CA VAL A 218 8.34 5.02 -19.09
C VAL A 218 7.17 5.72 -19.77
N GLU A 219 6.31 4.95 -20.42
CA GLU A 219 5.09 5.44 -21.08
C GLU A 219 3.87 4.76 -20.46
N GLN A 220 2.89 5.54 -20.04
CA GLN A 220 1.60 5.06 -19.55
C GLN A 220 0.66 4.82 -20.74
N LEU A 221 0.21 3.57 -20.96
CA LEU A 221 -0.55 3.21 -22.17
C LEU A 221 -2.03 3.63 -22.11
N GLY A 222 -2.60 3.76 -20.91
CA GLY A 222 -3.97 4.20 -20.67
C GLY A 222 -4.05 5.62 -20.08
N ASP A 223 -4.79 5.78 -19.02
CA ASP A 223 -4.89 7.02 -18.24
C ASP A 223 -3.56 7.41 -17.60
N THR A 224 -3.42 8.69 -17.28
CA THR A 224 -2.25 9.18 -16.55
C THR A 224 -2.46 9.05 -15.05
N PHE A 225 -1.52 8.39 -14.39
CA PHE A 225 -1.44 8.21 -12.94
C PHE A 225 -0.22 8.93 -12.39
N ASP A 226 -0.32 9.35 -11.14
CA ASP A 226 0.83 9.69 -10.32
C ASP A 226 1.26 8.41 -9.58
N LEU A 227 2.51 8.00 -9.74
CA LEU A 227 2.99 6.78 -9.12
C LEU A 227 4.52 6.78 -8.93
N PRO A 228 5.03 6.15 -7.87
CA PRO A 228 6.44 5.82 -7.73
C PRO A 228 6.71 4.51 -8.47
N LEU A 229 7.70 4.46 -9.33
CA LEU A 229 8.14 3.22 -10.00
C LEU A 229 9.60 2.94 -9.64
N THR A 230 9.87 1.83 -8.98
CA THR A 230 11.25 1.38 -8.78
C THR A 230 11.74 0.62 -10.01
N VAL A 231 12.83 1.11 -10.60
CA VAL A 231 13.58 0.41 -11.62
C VAL A 231 14.88 -0.12 -11.04
N THR A 232 15.23 -1.36 -11.37
CA THR A 232 16.50 -1.97 -11.00
C THR A 232 17.40 -1.98 -12.22
N LEU A 233 18.52 -1.26 -12.14
CA LEU A 233 19.59 -1.23 -13.12
C LEU A 233 20.56 -2.38 -12.79
N ARG A 234 20.74 -3.31 -13.71
CA ARG A 234 21.71 -4.40 -13.56
C ARG A 234 22.92 -4.09 -14.40
N LEU A 235 24.06 -3.89 -13.73
CA LEU A 235 25.30 -3.53 -14.36
C LEU A 235 26.14 -4.77 -14.68
N ASP A 236 27.13 -4.59 -15.52
CA ASP A 236 28.21 -5.55 -15.70
C ASP A 236 28.91 -5.83 -14.35
N GLY A 237 29.51 -7.01 -14.20
CA GLY A 237 30.08 -7.44 -12.90
C GLY A 237 29.05 -7.87 -11.85
N GLY A 238 27.75 -7.89 -12.17
CA GLY A 238 26.68 -8.39 -11.28
C GLY A 238 26.18 -7.38 -10.24
N GLN A 239 26.66 -6.15 -10.27
CA GLN A 239 26.14 -5.07 -9.44
C GLN A 239 24.73 -4.68 -9.86
N GLN A 240 23.95 -4.17 -8.90
CA GLN A 240 22.60 -3.66 -9.16
C GLN A 240 22.32 -2.40 -8.35
N GLU A 241 21.62 -1.48 -8.97
CA GLU A 241 21.23 -0.21 -8.41
C GLU A 241 19.71 -0.02 -8.55
N GLN A 242 19.06 0.46 -7.52
CA GLN A 242 17.62 0.73 -7.53
C GLN A 242 17.36 2.23 -7.51
N VAL A 243 16.53 2.67 -8.45
CA VAL A 243 16.12 4.08 -8.55
C VAL A 243 14.59 4.15 -8.56
N THR A 244 14.02 5.00 -7.71
CA THR A 244 12.59 5.28 -7.72
C THR A 244 12.30 6.50 -8.60
N LEU A 245 11.53 6.28 -9.66
CA LEU A 245 11.05 7.30 -10.58
C LEU A 245 9.68 7.81 -10.12
N LEU A 246 9.51 9.12 -9.98
CA LEU A 246 8.22 9.74 -9.68
C LEU A 246 7.54 10.11 -11.01
N ILE A 247 6.59 9.27 -11.42
CA ILE A 247 5.92 9.39 -12.72
C ILE A 247 4.61 10.15 -12.53
N THR A 248 4.48 11.30 -13.22
CA THR A 248 3.31 12.18 -13.14
C THR A 248 2.79 12.57 -14.53
N THR A 249 3.46 12.12 -15.59
CA THR A 249 3.16 12.47 -16.97
C THR A 249 2.90 11.23 -17.83
N LYS A 250 2.26 11.43 -18.98
CA LYS A 250 2.00 10.34 -19.93
C LYS A 250 3.25 9.63 -20.39
N VAL A 251 4.33 10.38 -20.58
CA VAL A 251 5.68 9.89 -20.90
C VAL A 251 6.64 10.54 -19.93
N HIS A 252 7.37 9.73 -19.21
CA HIS A 252 8.45 10.15 -18.31
C HIS A 252 9.76 9.63 -18.87
N GLU A 253 10.72 10.52 -19.07
CA GLU A 253 12.07 10.16 -19.50
C GLU A 253 13.08 10.80 -18.55
N THR A 254 14.02 10.02 -18.06
CA THR A 254 15.06 10.49 -17.16
C THR A 254 16.39 9.85 -17.50
N THR A 255 17.47 10.59 -17.28
CA THR A 255 18.84 10.11 -17.43
C THR A 255 19.45 9.93 -16.04
N ILE A 256 19.95 8.73 -15.79
CA ILE A 256 20.47 8.29 -14.49
C ILE A 256 21.97 8.06 -14.65
N PRO A 257 22.81 8.64 -13.78
CA PRO A 257 24.23 8.33 -13.76
C PRO A 257 24.45 6.91 -13.27
N VAL A 258 25.40 6.19 -13.86
CA VAL A 258 25.74 4.80 -13.49
C VAL A 258 27.25 4.58 -13.50
N GLU A 259 27.72 3.73 -12.59
CA GLU A 259 29.12 3.32 -12.53
C GLU A 259 29.28 1.95 -13.23
N GLY A 260 29.36 1.95 -14.57
CA GLY A 260 29.48 0.75 -15.39
C GLY A 260 28.46 0.67 -16.53
N VAL A 261 28.47 -0.45 -17.25
CA VAL A 261 27.54 -0.66 -18.36
C VAL A 261 26.27 -1.34 -17.89
N VAL A 262 25.12 -0.70 -18.11
CA VAL A 262 23.82 -1.30 -17.82
C VAL A 262 23.54 -2.41 -18.82
N GLN A 263 23.36 -3.63 -18.32
CA GLN A 263 23.03 -4.82 -19.11
C GLN A 263 21.52 -5.02 -19.22
N ARG A 264 20.78 -4.57 -18.18
CA ARG A 264 19.35 -4.76 -18.09
C ARG A 264 18.72 -3.73 -17.15
N VAL A 265 17.52 -3.28 -17.50
CA VAL A 265 16.63 -2.54 -16.62
C VAL A 265 15.36 -3.35 -16.42
N ASP A 266 14.97 -3.57 -15.18
CA ASP A 266 13.72 -4.27 -14.85
C ASP A 266 13.01 -3.63 -13.63
N THR A 267 11.77 -4.09 -13.37
CA THR A 267 10.92 -3.58 -12.31
C THR A 267 10.49 -4.68 -11.34
N ARG A 268 11.28 -5.75 -11.20
CA ARG A 268 10.91 -6.92 -10.36
C ARG A 268 10.77 -6.57 -8.89
N ASP A 269 11.52 -5.58 -8.46
CA ASP A 269 11.55 -5.13 -7.07
C ASP A 269 10.55 -3.99 -6.80
N ASP A 270 9.81 -3.55 -7.82
CA ASP A 270 8.78 -2.54 -7.65
C ASP A 270 7.57 -3.09 -6.91
N MET A 271 7.02 -2.27 -6.01
CA MET A 271 5.85 -2.60 -5.20
C MET A 271 4.59 -1.84 -5.62
N SER A 272 4.63 -1.08 -6.69
CA SER A 272 3.49 -0.32 -7.18
C SER A 272 2.47 -1.19 -7.92
N LEU A 273 1.22 -0.75 -7.92
CA LEU A 273 0.09 -1.44 -8.58
C LEU A 273 0.11 -1.18 -10.08
N VAL A 274 1.10 -1.70 -10.78
CA VAL A 274 1.29 -1.50 -12.21
C VAL A 274 1.47 -2.82 -12.95
N THR A 275 1.14 -2.83 -14.23
CA THR A 275 1.49 -3.89 -15.17
C THR A 275 2.53 -3.38 -16.15
N ILE A 276 3.59 -4.12 -16.37
CA ILE A 276 4.63 -3.76 -17.34
C ILE A 276 4.39 -4.56 -18.63
N ARG A 277 4.09 -3.86 -19.69
CA ARG A 277 4.02 -4.45 -21.04
C ARG A 277 5.43 -4.57 -21.60
N ARG A 278 5.77 -5.74 -22.01
CA ARG A 278 7.04 -6.05 -22.69
C ARG A 278 6.95 -5.81 -24.19
#